data_8b2abf83e90e1dba7ee367e3ae21e670
#
_entry.id   8b2abf83e90e1dba7ee367e3ae21e670
#
_cell.length_a   1.000
_cell.length_b   1.000
_cell.length_c   1.000
_cell.angle_alpha   90.00
_cell.angle_beta   90.00
_cell.angle_gamma   90.00
#
_symmetry.space_group_name_H-M   'P 1'
#
loop_
_entity.id
_entity.type
_entity.pdbx_description
1 polymer ?
#
loop_
_entity_poly.entity_id
_entity_poly.type
_entity_poly.pdbx_seq_one_letter_code
_entity_poly.pdbx_strand_id
1 'polypeptide(L)'
;MSNIQRIIGVDPGLNTTGFGILDQKKSQIRLIAYGTIKPPNKESLPNRLEYLNNHMKDLLKKFDPIAMSIEDTFHSINVKSALLLGQAKGVLLLAAASMGIPSISYAPRKVKLSVTGNGAADKKQLQYMVQKILKMDKPPSPLDASDALAIALCHINQNKYL
;
A
#
# COMPACT_ATOMS: atom_id res chain seq x y z
N MET A 1 -3.71 28.33 -1.16
CA MET A 1 -4.65 27.25 -0.76
C MET A 1 -3.83 25.98 -0.58
N SER A 2 -3.93 25.30 0.55
CA SER A 2 -3.25 24.02 0.71
C SER A 2 -4.00 22.95 -0.10
N ASN A 3 -3.35 22.45 -1.15
CA ASN A 3 -3.90 21.38 -1.97
C ASN A 3 -4.01 20.09 -1.16
N ILE A 4 -5.07 19.32 -1.41
CA ILE A 4 -5.18 17.96 -0.90
C ILE A 4 -4.16 17.10 -1.61
N GLN A 5 -3.35 16.37 -0.85
CA GLN A 5 -2.40 15.37 -1.35
C GLN A 5 -2.99 13.99 -1.14
N ARG A 6 -3.36 13.32 -2.21
CA ARG A 6 -3.88 11.95 -2.16
C ARG A 6 -2.77 10.95 -2.39
N ILE A 7 -2.62 10.00 -1.49
CA ILE A 7 -1.60 8.95 -1.52
C ILE A 7 -2.29 7.59 -1.57
N ILE A 8 -1.79 6.69 -2.40
CA ILE A 8 -2.14 5.28 -2.35
C ILE A 8 -0.98 4.48 -1.74
N GLY A 9 -1.26 3.73 -0.68
CA GLY A 9 -0.36 2.73 -0.13
C GLY A 9 -0.68 1.35 -0.69
N VAL A 10 0.34 0.56 -0.97
CA VAL A 10 0.19 -0.77 -1.58
C VAL A 10 1.06 -1.79 -0.85
N ASP A 11 0.43 -2.87 -0.39
CA ASP A 11 1.08 -4.07 0.12
C ASP A 11 1.03 -5.15 -0.96
N PRO A 12 2.15 -5.39 -1.69
CA PRO A 12 2.15 -6.23 -2.88
C PRO A 12 2.02 -7.71 -2.55
N GLY A 13 1.25 -8.43 -3.35
CA GLY A 13 1.12 -9.88 -3.29
C GLY A 13 0.37 -10.41 -4.51
N LEU A 14 0.78 -11.58 -5.00
CA LEU A 14 0.11 -12.21 -6.15
C LEU A 14 -1.24 -12.83 -5.76
N ASN A 15 -1.36 -13.37 -4.56
CA ASN A 15 -2.62 -13.94 -4.07
C ASN A 15 -3.56 -12.82 -3.57
N THR A 16 -3.00 -11.85 -2.90
CA THR A 16 -3.74 -10.70 -2.36
C THR A 16 -2.81 -9.49 -2.35
N THR A 17 -3.20 -8.43 -3.01
CA THR A 17 -2.56 -7.12 -2.90
C THR A 17 -3.46 -6.21 -2.09
N GLY A 18 -2.95 -5.67 -0.97
CA GLY A 18 -3.65 -4.66 -0.20
C GLY A 18 -3.48 -3.26 -0.80
N PHE A 19 -4.52 -2.42 -0.70
CA PHE A 19 -4.42 -1.00 -1.01
C PHE A 19 -5.10 -0.15 0.05
N GLY A 20 -4.58 1.05 0.25
CA GLY A 20 -5.16 2.05 1.14
C GLY A 20 -4.97 3.45 0.56
N ILE A 21 -6.03 4.26 0.59
CA ILE A 21 -6.05 5.60 -0.01
C ILE A 21 -6.33 6.62 1.07
N LEU A 22 -5.41 7.55 1.23
CA LEU A 22 -5.46 8.60 2.22
C LEU A 22 -5.36 9.97 1.54
N ASP A 23 -6.11 10.93 2.07
CA ASP A 23 -5.94 12.34 1.78
C ASP A 23 -5.20 13.02 2.93
N GLN A 24 -4.20 13.84 2.60
CA GLN A 24 -3.55 14.75 3.52
C GLN A 24 -3.87 16.19 3.14
N LYS A 25 -4.32 16.96 4.12
CA LYS A 25 -4.48 18.42 4.00
C LYS A 25 -3.89 19.08 5.25
N LYS A 26 -2.76 19.73 5.11
CA LYS A 26 -1.96 20.23 6.26
C LYS A 26 -1.62 19.07 7.21
N SER A 27 -1.98 19.18 8.49
CA SER A 27 -1.78 18.14 9.50
C SER A 27 -2.91 17.10 9.58
N GLN A 28 -4.00 17.28 8.83
CA GLN A 28 -5.15 16.38 8.85
C GLN A 28 -4.98 15.26 7.82
N ILE A 29 -5.21 14.03 8.26
CA ILE A 29 -5.22 12.84 7.42
C ILE A 29 -6.63 12.27 7.42
N ARG A 30 -7.15 11.96 6.25
CA ARG A 30 -8.49 11.39 6.05
C ARG A 30 -8.41 10.08 5.30
N LEU A 31 -9.07 9.07 5.83
CA LEU A 31 -9.30 7.80 5.13
C LEU A 31 -10.30 8.00 3.99
N ILE A 32 -9.93 7.59 2.78
CA ILE A 32 -10.79 7.66 1.58
C ILE A 32 -11.32 6.28 1.22
N ALA A 33 -10.43 5.28 1.08
CA ALA A 33 -10.80 3.92 0.75
C ALA A 33 -9.69 2.95 1.15
N TYR A 34 -10.03 1.69 1.30
CA TYR A 34 -9.06 0.60 1.45
C TYR A 34 -9.70 -0.73 1.04
N GLY A 35 -8.88 -1.69 0.72
CA GLY A 35 -9.34 -3.01 0.31
C GLY A 35 -8.23 -3.87 -0.25
N THR A 36 -8.62 -4.87 -1.01
CA THR A 36 -7.69 -5.83 -1.62
C THR A 36 -8.02 -6.10 -3.08
N ILE A 37 -6.98 -6.42 -3.85
CA ILE A 37 -7.08 -6.99 -5.19
C ILE A 37 -6.69 -8.46 -5.07
N LYS A 38 -7.56 -9.37 -5.54
CA LYS A 38 -7.36 -10.83 -5.47
C LYS A 38 -7.46 -11.44 -6.85
N PRO A 39 -6.34 -11.61 -7.58
CA PRO A 39 -6.35 -12.32 -8.84
C PRO A 39 -6.87 -13.76 -8.68
N PRO A 40 -7.68 -14.28 -9.62
CA PRO A 40 -8.22 -15.63 -9.52
C PRO A 40 -7.13 -16.70 -9.44
N ASN A 41 -7.14 -17.56 -8.43
CA ASN A 41 -6.08 -18.54 -8.18
C ASN A 41 -5.98 -19.64 -9.26
N LYS A 42 -7.07 -19.88 -9.98
CA LYS A 42 -7.13 -20.91 -11.04
C LYS A 42 -6.56 -20.45 -12.37
N GLU A 43 -6.33 -19.16 -12.53
CA GLU A 43 -5.76 -18.58 -13.74
C GLU A 43 -4.25 -18.79 -13.85
N SER A 44 -3.73 -18.75 -15.09
CA SER A 44 -2.29 -18.77 -15.34
C SER A 44 -1.59 -17.56 -14.73
N LEU A 45 -0.30 -17.66 -14.47
CA LEU A 45 0.48 -16.54 -13.93
C LEU A 45 0.36 -15.27 -14.80
N PRO A 46 0.50 -15.30 -16.13
CA PRO A 46 0.31 -14.11 -16.96
C PRO A 46 -1.07 -13.47 -16.78
N ASN A 47 -2.14 -14.27 -16.75
CA ASN A 47 -3.50 -13.77 -16.57
C ASN A 47 -3.70 -13.14 -15.18
N ARG A 48 -3.10 -13.72 -14.16
CA ARG A 48 -3.15 -13.16 -12.80
C ARG A 48 -2.40 -11.83 -12.71
N LEU A 49 -1.26 -11.71 -13.37
CA LEU A 49 -0.50 -10.46 -13.44
C LEU A 49 -1.27 -9.39 -14.22
N GLU A 50 -1.92 -9.74 -15.33
CA GLU A 50 -2.78 -8.86 -16.10
C GLU A 50 -3.97 -8.36 -15.25
N TYR A 51 -4.63 -9.28 -14.53
CA TYR A 51 -5.70 -8.93 -13.60
C TYR A 51 -5.24 -7.89 -12.57
N LEU A 52 -4.09 -8.11 -11.96
CA LEU A 52 -3.50 -7.20 -10.97
C LEU A 52 -3.20 -5.83 -11.58
N ASN A 53 -2.59 -5.79 -12.77
CA ASN A 53 -2.30 -4.56 -13.49
C ASN A 53 -3.56 -3.76 -13.80
N ASN A 54 -4.59 -4.41 -14.33
CA ASN A 54 -5.81 -3.74 -14.75
C ASN A 54 -6.58 -3.17 -13.54
N HIS A 55 -6.72 -3.94 -12.46
CA HIS A 55 -7.40 -3.48 -11.25
C HIS A 55 -6.63 -2.36 -10.55
N MET A 56 -5.29 -2.41 -10.54
CA MET A 56 -4.50 -1.30 -10.00
C MET A 56 -4.68 -0.04 -10.85
N LYS A 57 -4.65 -0.14 -12.17
CA LYS A 57 -4.91 1.01 -13.07
C LYS A 57 -6.31 1.59 -12.85
N ASP A 58 -7.32 0.76 -12.64
CA ASP A 58 -8.68 1.23 -12.34
C ASP A 58 -8.73 2.02 -11.02
N LEU A 59 -8.04 1.54 -9.97
CA LEU A 59 -7.91 2.27 -8.71
C LEU A 59 -7.19 3.61 -8.90
N LEU A 60 -6.06 3.61 -9.61
CA LEU A 60 -5.28 4.82 -9.87
C LEU A 60 -6.09 5.85 -10.68
N LYS A 61 -6.83 5.38 -11.67
CA LYS A 61 -7.72 6.25 -12.48
C LYS A 61 -8.88 6.81 -11.64
N LYS A 62 -9.49 5.96 -10.80
CA LYS A 62 -10.65 6.35 -9.97
C LYS A 62 -10.29 7.37 -8.91
N PHE A 63 -9.15 7.19 -8.25
CA PHE A 63 -8.78 7.98 -7.08
C PHE A 63 -7.76 9.08 -7.38
N ASP A 64 -7.07 9.01 -8.51
CA ASP A 64 -6.09 10.00 -8.98
C ASP A 64 -5.07 10.42 -7.89
N PRO A 65 -4.30 9.47 -7.31
CA PRO A 65 -3.32 9.80 -6.29
C PRO A 65 -2.11 10.51 -6.92
N ILE A 66 -1.48 11.40 -6.16
CA ILE A 66 -0.25 12.08 -6.59
C ILE A 66 1.00 11.22 -6.46
N ALA A 67 0.95 10.17 -5.64
CA ALA A 67 2.04 9.21 -5.45
C ALA A 67 1.51 7.86 -4.99
N MET A 68 2.26 6.80 -5.34
CA MET A 68 2.11 5.45 -4.80
C MET A 68 3.24 5.19 -3.81
N SER A 69 2.92 4.75 -2.61
CA SER A 69 3.87 4.16 -1.67
C SER A 69 3.70 2.65 -1.63
N ILE A 70 4.80 1.91 -1.73
CA ILE A 70 4.76 0.44 -1.82
C ILE A 70 5.75 -0.16 -0.84
N GLU A 71 5.42 -1.31 -0.26
CA GLU A 71 6.34 -2.00 0.63
C GLU A 71 7.47 -2.65 -0.15
N ASP A 72 8.68 -2.50 0.38
CA ASP A 72 9.89 -3.12 -0.16
C ASP A 72 10.22 -4.37 0.64
N THR A 73 9.61 -5.48 0.27
CA THR A 73 9.79 -6.76 0.93
C THR A 73 10.92 -7.55 0.30
N PHE A 74 12.02 -7.72 1.03
CA PHE A 74 13.16 -8.56 0.63
C PHE A 74 13.13 -9.95 1.30
N HIS A 75 12.22 -10.20 2.23
CA HIS A 75 12.18 -11.41 3.02
C HIS A 75 11.10 -12.37 2.51
N SER A 76 11.50 -13.23 1.61
CA SER A 76 10.73 -14.43 1.29
C SER A 76 11.46 -15.65 1.84
N ILE A 77 10.68 -16.60 2.39
CA ILE A 77 11.19 -17.85 2.98
C ILE A 77 11.86 -18.73 1.92
N ASN A 78 11.50 -18.58 0.64
CA ASN A 78 12.08 -19.33 -0.48
C ASN A 78 12.13 -18.50 -1.77
N VAL A 79 13.00 -18.94 -2.68
CA VAL A 79 13.25 -18.26 -3.97
C VAL A 79 12.00 -18.16 -4.83
N LYS A 80 11.18 -19.21 -4.89
CA LYS A 80 9.96 -19.22 -5.70
C LYS A 80 8.98 -18.14 -5.26
N SER A 81 8.72 -18.03 -3.94
CA SER A 81 7.85 -17.00 -3.38
C SER A 81 8.41 -15.59 -3.60
N ALA A 82 9.73 -15.42 -3.48
CA ALA A 82 10.40 -14.15 -3.74
C ALA A 82 10.23 -13.70 -5.20
N LEU A 83 10.38 -14.62 -6.15
CA LEU A 83 10.19 -14.32 -7.57
C LEU A 83 8.76 -13.93 -7.90
N LEU A 84 7.77 -14.66 -7.37
CA LEU A 84 6.35 -14.36 -7.57
C LEU A 84 5.98 -12.99 -6.98
N LEU A 85 6.47 -12.69 -5.78
CA LEU A 85 6.27 -11.39 -5.14
C LEU A 85 6.91 -10.26 -5.96
N GLY A 86 8.14 -10.47 -6.46
CA GLY A 86 8.83 -9.50 -7.31
C GLY A 86 8.09 -9.23 -8.61
N GLN A 87 7.51 -10.26 -9.24
CA GLN A 87 6.67 -10.10 -10.43
C GLN A 87 5.40 -9.30 -10.14
N ALA A 88 4.70 -9.60 -9.05
CA ALA A 88 3.52 -8.85 -8.63
C ALA A 88 3.88 -7.37 -8.36
N LYS A 89 4.95 -7.13 -7.61
CA LYS A 89 5.45 -5.76 -7.33
C LYS A 89 5.83 -5.02 -8.62
N GLY A 90 6.53 -5.68 -9.54
CA GLY A 90 6.91 -5.09 -10.83
C GLY A 90 5.72 -4.64 -11.64
N VAL A 91 4.65 -5.44 -11.67
CA VAL A 91 3.39 -5.10 -12.35
C VAL A 91 2.70 -3.89 -11.70
N LEU A 92 2.69 -3.80 -10.37
CA LEU A 92 2.11 -2.66 -9.65
C LEU A 92 2.89 -1.37 -9.91
N LEU A 93 4.22 -1.44 -9.91
CA LEU A 93 5.09 -0.31 -10.25
C LEU A 93 4.89 0.14 -11.70
N LEU A 94 4.76 -0.82 -12.63
CA LEU A 94 4.48 -0.54 -14.05
C LEU A 94 3.12 0.13 -14.22
N ALA A 95 2.09 -0.33 -13.51
CA ALA A 95 0.76 0.29 -13.53
C ALA A 95 0.83 1.77 -13.16
N ALA A 96 1.53 2.11 -12.06
CA ALA A 96 1.71 3.50 -11.63
C ALA A 96 2.52 4.31 -12.64
N ALA A 97 3.66 3.80 -13.09
CA ALA A 97 4.54 4.47 -14.04
C ALA A 97 3.84 4.76 -15.38
N SER A 98 3.03 3.82 -15.89
CA SER A 98 2.27 3.99 -17.13
C SER A 98 1.20 5.09 -17.06
N MET A 99 0.84 5.51 -15.85
CA MET A 99 -0.10 6.59 -15.58
C MET A 99 0.60 7.88 -15.09
N GLY A 100 1.93 7.92 -15.12
CA GLY A 100 2.70 9.08 -14.69
C GLY A 100 2.70 9.31 -13.17
N ILE A 101 2.34 8.29 -12.37
CA ILE A 101 2.28 8.37 -10.91
C ILE A 101 3.62 7.89 -10.35
N PRO A 102 4.38 8.75 -9.61
CA PRO A 102 5.63 8.34 -9.00
C PRO A 102 5.39 7.31 -7.90
N SER A 103 6.32 6.35 -7.77
CA SER A 103 6.27 5.29 -6.76
C SER A 103 7.49 5.37 -5.84
N ILE A 104 7.26 5.24 -4.53
CA ILE A 104 8.28 5.24 -3.50
C ILE A 104 8.19 3.96 -2.68
N SER A 105 9.32 3.26 -2.51
CA SER A 105 9.39 2.03 -1.72
C SER A 105 9.84 2.29 -0.29
N TYR A 106 9.22 1.58 0.66
CA TYR A 106 9.56 1.66 2.08
C TYR A 106 9.79 0.25 2.66
N ALA A 107 10.91 0.09 3.38
CA ALA A 107 11.20 -1.16 4.09
C ALA A 107 10.17 -1.41 5.21
N PRO A 108 9.79 -2.68 5.49
CA PRO A 108 8.81 -3.02 6.53
C PRO A 108 9.12 -2.42 7.90
N ARG A 109 10.39 -2.46 8.31
CA ARG A 109 10.83 -1.86 9.58
C ARG A 109 10.60 -0.36 9.62
N LYS A 110 10.82 0.35 8.50
CA LYS A 110 10.60 1.80 8.42
C LYS A 110 9.12 2.14 8.53
N VAL A 111 8.25 1.34 7.90
CA VAL A 111 6.78 1.50 8.01
C VAL A 111 6.35 1.35 9.48
N LYS A 112 6.77 0.28 10.14
CA LYS A 112 6.45 0.04 11.56
C LYS A 112 6.95 1.17 12.46
N LEU A 113 8.19 1.58 12.30
CA LEU A 113 8.79 2.68 13.07
C LEU A 113 8.03 3.99 12.87
N SER A 114 7.69 4.32 11.62
CA SER A 114 6.98 5.56 11.27
C SER A 114 5.58 5.63 11.87
N VAL A 115 4.86 4.50 11.90
CA VAL A 115 3.45 4.45 12.34
C VAL A 115 3.31 4.20 13.84
N THR A 116 4.16 3.33 14.41
CA THR A 116 4.05 2.90 15.81
C THR A 116 5.10 3.49 16.74
N GLY A 117 6.17 4.06 16.21
CA GLY A 117 7.37 4.44 16.97
C GLY A 117 8.29 3.27 17.30
N ASN A 118 7.97 2.04 16.87
CA ASN A 118 8.74 0.82 17.13
C ASN A 118 8.90 0.01 15.83
N GLY A 119 10.11 -0.07 15.31
CA GLY A 119 10.41 -0.84 14.10
C GLY A 119 10.26 -2.36 14.25
N ALA A 120 10.11 -2.87 15.46
CA ALA A 120 9.85 -4.27 15.78
C ALA A 120 8.39 -4.55 16.17
N ALA A 121 7.47 -3.59 15.96
CA ALA A 121 6.06 -3.76 16.25
C ALA A 121 5.47 -4.98 15.52
N ASP A 122 4.60 -5.72 16.21
CA ASP A 122 3.87 -6.81 15.58
C ASP A 122 2.69 -6.30 14.73
N LYS A 123 2.05 -7.19 13.97
CA LYS A 123 0.95 -6.83 13.08
C LYS A 123 -0.26 -6.26 13.83
N LYS A 124 -0.55 -6.73 15.04
CA LYS A 124 -1.67 -6.23 15.85
C LYS A 124 -1.42 -4.82 16.35
N GLN A 125 -0.18 -4.53 16.78
CA GLN A 125 0.22 -3.18 17.19
C GLN A 125 0.14 -2.21 16.01
N LEU A 126 0.60 -2.61 14.83
CA LEU A 126 0.52 -1.80 13.63
C LEU A 126 -0.94 -1.52 13.25
N GLN A 127 -1.79 -2.54 13.20
CA GLN A 127 -3.21 -2.42 12.91
C GLN A 127 -3.93 -1.50 13.92
N TYR A 128 -3.63 -1.63 15.21
CA TYR A 128 -4.18 -0.79 16.26
C TYR A 128 -3.82 0.69 16.05
N MET A 129 -2.55 0.97 15.73
CA MET A 129 -2.09 2.34 15.49
C MET A 129 -2.74 2.94 14.24
N VAL A 130 -2.85 2.17 13.17
CA VAL A 130 -3.57 2.61 11.95
C VAL A 130 -5.02 2.99 12.28
N GLN A 131 -5.71 2.12 13.03
CA GLN A 131 -7.08 2.41 13.48
C GLN A 131 -7.16 3.72 14.25
N LYS A 132 -6.25 3.96 15.19
CA LYS A 132 -6.25 5.16 16.04
C LYS A 132 -5.92 6.43 15.24
N ILE A 133 -4.90 6.38 14.40
CA ILE A 133 -4.47 7.54 13.59
C ILE A 133 -5.59 7.95 12.62
N LEU A 134 -6.25 6.99 11.99
CA LEU A 134 -7.32 7.23 11.03
C LEU A 134 -8.71 7.38 11.67
N LYS A 135 -8.80 7.29 13.01
CA LYS A 135 -10.05 7.43 13.78
C LYS A 135 -11.15 6.49 13.30
N MET A 136 -10.78 5.25 13.03
CA MET A 136 -11.71 4.22 12.56
C MET A 136 -12.46 3.58 13.74
N ASP A 137 -13.75 3.30 13.57
CA ASP A 137 -14.58 2.64 14.60
C ASP A 137 -14.13 1.20 14.85
N LYS A 138 -13.64 0.52 13.80
CA LYS A 138 -13.16 -0.86 13.85
C LYS A 138 -11.75 -0.95 13.26
N PRO A 139 -10.95 -1.96 13.67
CA PRO A 139 -9.65 -2.21 13.03
C PRO A 139 -9.81 -2.44 11.52
N PRO A 140 -8.91 -1.89 10.68
CA PRO A 140 -8.96 -2.14 9.24
C PRO A 140 -8.75 -3.63 8.96
N SER A 141 -9.57 -4.17 8.07
CA SER A 141 -9.56 -5.58 7.68
C SER A 141 -9.79 -5.72 6.17
N PRO A 142 -9.19 -6.72 5.51
CA PRO A 142 -8.20 -7.68 6.03
C PRO A 142 -6.83 -7.04 6.33
N LEU A 143 -5.90 -7.83 6.89
CA LEU A 143 -4.57 -7.33 7.29
C LEU A 143 -3.76 -6.72 6.14
N ASP A 144 -3.87 -7.29 4.94
CA ASP A 144 -3.19 -6.72 3.75
C ASP A 144 -3.62 -5.27 3.47
N ALA A 145 -4.91 -4.97 3.64
CA ALA A 145 -5.42 -3.61 3.51
C ALA A 145 -4.96 -2.71 4.66
N SER A 146 -4.87 -3.24 5.88
CA SER A 146 -4.31 -2.54 7.03
C SER A 146 -2.84 -2.19 6.82
N ASP A 147 -2.05 -3.15 6.34
CA ASP A 147 -0.63 -2.96 6.03
C ASP A 147 -0.47 -1.88 4.92
N ALA A 148 -1.32 -1.89 3.92
CA ALA A 148 -1.34 -0.87 2.86
C ALA A 148 -1.63 0.54 3.40
N LEU A 149 -2.56 0.68 4.34
CA LEU A 149 -2.83 1.95 5.02
C LEU A 149 -1.61 2.43 5.83
N ALA A 150 -0.92 1.51 6.51
CA ALA A 150 0.32 1.83 7.23
C ALA A 150 1.42 2.34 6.28
N ILE A 151 1.55 1.76 5.09
CA ILE A 151 2.50 2.18 4.05
C ILE A 151 2.17 3.59 3.56
N ALA A 152 0.90 3.92 3.36
CA ALA A 152 0.47 5.27 3.00
C ALA A 152 0.75 6.28 4.12
N LEU A 153 0.50 5.92 5.38
CA LEU A 153 0.82 6.75 6.55
C LEU A 153 2.33 7.00 6.67
N CYS A 154 3.15 5.98 6.42
CA CYS A 154 4.60 6.11 6.40
C CYS A 154 5.04 7.17 5.38
N HIS A 155 4.51 7.13 4.17
CA HIS A 155 4.82 8.12 3.13
C HIS A 155 4.44 9.55 3.57
N ILE A 156 3.24 9.73 4.10
CA ILE A 156 2.79 11.02 4.62
C ILE A 156 3.71 11.54 5.73
N ASN A 157 4.12 10.67 6.66
CA ASN A 157 5.00 11.06 7.75
C ASN A 157 6.40 11.45 7.28
N GLN A 158 6.95 10.82 6.23
CA GLN A 158 8.26 11.17 5.67
C GLN A 158 8.23 12.54 4.99
N ASN A 159 7.12 12.95 4.41
CA ASN A 159 6.99 14.21 3.67
C ASN A 159 6.58 15.41 4.55
N LYS A 160 6.31 15.22 5.84
CA LYS A 160 6.00 16.33 6.76
C LYS A 160 7.18 17.27 7.01
N TYR A 161 8.37 16.86 6.64
CA TYR A 161 9.63 17.61 6.88
C TYR A 161 10.22 18.18 5.58
N LEU A 162 9.51 18.09 4.46
CA LEU A 162 9.84 18.74 3.19
C LEU A 162 8.90 19.93 2.93
#